data_347978ecb60cf9194c1222dfaf4bbb2c
#
_entry.id   347978ecb60cf9194c1222dfaf4bbb2c
#
_cell.length_a   1.000
_cell.length_b   1.000
_cell.length_c   1.000
_cell.angle_alpha   90.00
_cell.angle_beta   90.00
_cell.angle_gamma   90.00
#
_symmetry.space_group_name_H-M   'P 1'
#
loop_
_entity.id
_entity.type
_entity.pdbx_description
1 polymer ?
#
loop_
_entity_poly.entity_id
_entity_poly.type
_entity_poly.pdbx_seq_one_letter_code
_entity_poly.pdbx_strand_id
1 'polypeptide(L)'
;ETITGPIPIMIDDAVASLMAWTSGPGGADSGAQPSQSPQPPMYPQLVLREAIANALTHRDYSPDALGTPVHVDVFTDRIEVSNLGGLFGAVSKQRLTHEASTSTRNAFLFSLLRSTPYPDGGTVLRDDGTGYLRIGAALRNEAREPVRIDNSLDRFRVTIPGPVATG
;
A
#
# COMPACT_ATOMS: atom_id res chain seq x y z
N GLU A 1 11.97 11.18 0.12
CA GLU A 1 11.36 11.56 1.41
C GLU A 1 11.46 10.39 2.39
N THR A 2 11.68 10.68 3.69
CA THR A 2 11.71 9.68 4.75
C THR A 2 10.63 10.03 5.78
N ILE A 3 9.73 9.09 6.04
CA ILE A 3 8.66 9.24 7.02
C ILE A 3 8.97 8.35 8.21
N THR A 4 8.92 8.91 9.42
CA THR A 4 9.21 8.21 10.67
C THR A 4 8.15 8.55 11.73
N GLY A 5 7.87 7.62 12.64
CA GLY A 5 6.92 7.84 13.72
C GLY A 5 6.10 6.59 14.04
N PRO A 6 5.01 6.74 14.79
CA PRO A 6 4.05 5.66 15.01
C PRO A 6 3.42 5.18 13.69
N ILE A 7 3.20 3.88 13.57
CA ILE A 7 2.69 3.27 12.33
C ILE A 7 1.41 3.94 11.79
N PRO A 8 0.39 4.28 12.62
CA PRO A 8 -0.80 4.98 12.12
C PRO A 8 -0.46 6.30 11.42
N ILE A 9 0.42 7.10 12.03
CA ILE A 9 0.85 8.38 11.47
C ILE A 9 1.68 8.17 10.20
N MET A 10 2.59 7.20 10.18
CA MET A 10 3.36 6.89 8.98
C MET A 10 2.47 6.47 7.80
N ILE A 11 1.38 5.74 8.05
CA ILE A 11 0.40 5.39 7.00
C ILE A 11 -0.24 6.66 6.44
N ASP A 12 -0.73 7.54 7.32
CA ASP A 12 -1.43 8.76 6.91
C ASP A 12 -0.53 9.71 6.15
N ASP A 13 0.68 9.96 6.66
CA ASP A 13 1.65 10.86 6.03
C ASP A 13 2.10 10.32 4.67
N ALA A 14 2.36 9.01 4.57
CA ALA A 14 2.73 8.40 3.30
C ALA A 14 1.60 8.45 2.26
N VAL A 15 0.37 8.19 2.68
CA VAL A 15 -0.80 8.31 1.79
C VAL A 15 -1.00 9.75 1.35
N ALA A 16 -0.92 10.71 2.29
CA ALA A 16 -1.08 12.14 1.98
C ALA A 16 0.00 12.62 0.99
N SER A 17 1.27 12.23 1.20
CA SER A 17 2.38 12.56 0.29
C SER A 17 2.15 11.97 -1.10
N LEU A 18 1.76 10.70 -1.20
CA LEU A 18 1.47 10.06 -2.48
C LEU A 18 0.26 10.69 -3.19
N MET A 19 -0.80 10.99 -2.46
CA MET A 19 -1.97 11.65 -3.02
C MET A 19 -1.64 13.06 -3.55
N ALA A 20 -0.86 13.85 -2.78
CA ALA A 20 -0.40 15.17 -3.22
C ALA A 20 0.46 15.06 -4.49
N TRP A 21 1.37 14.10 -4.53
CA TRP A 21 2.24 13.88 -5.69
C TRP A 21 1.46 13.44 -6.93
N THR A 22 0.47 12.56 -6.76
CA THR A 22 -0.33 12.03 -7.88
C THR A 22 -1.47 12.94 -8.33
N SER A 23 -1.86 13.95 -7.52
CA SER A 23 -2.89 14.94 -7.85
C SER A 23 -2.33 16.25 -8.43
N GLY A 24 -0.99 16.39 -8.46
CA GLY A 24 -0.33 17.58 -9.02
C GLY A 24 -0.51 17.68 -10.54
N PRO A 25 -0.36 18.89 -11.13
CA PRO A 25 -0.46 19.11 -12.57
C PRO A 25 0.66 18.34 -13.29
N GLY A 26 0.36 17.13 -13.75
CA GLY A 26 1.27 16.25 -14.50
C GLY A 26 2.60 16.04 -13.79
N GLY A 27 2.86 14.83 -13.26
CA GLY A 27 4.13 14.53 -12.57
C GLY A 27 5.33 15.23 -13.19
N ALA A 28 5.99 16.01 -12.42
CA ALA A 28 7.22 16.80 -12.49
C ALA A 28 7.80 17.31 -13.84
N ASP A 29 7.26 16.99 -15.03
CA ASP A 29 7.94 17.32 -16.30
C ASP A 29 7.04 17.70 -17.49
N SER A 30 5.73 17.85 -17.34
CA SER A 30 4.90 18.35 -18.43
C SER A 30 4.55 19.82 -18.20
N GLY A 31 5.10 20.74 -19.02
CA GLY A 31 4.75 22.17 -19.04
C GLY A 31 3.29 22.47 -19.41
N ALA A 32 2.36 21.64 -18.96
CA ALA A 32 0.93 21.81 -19.13
C ALA A 32 0.40 22.81 -18.12
N GLN A 33 -0.39 23.76 -18.60
CA GLN A 33 -1.10 24.74 -17.77
C GLN A 33 -2.02 24.02 -16.76
N PRO A 34 -2.14 24.53 -15.51
CA PRO A 34 -3.03 23.93 -14.52
C PRO A 34 -4.47 23.90 -15.04
N SER A 35 -5.01 22.71 -15.24
CA SER A 35 -6.41 22.51 -15.58
C SER A 35 -7.27 23.01 -14.41
N GLN A 36 -8.27 23.84 -14.68
CA GLN A 36 -9.16 24.43 -13.67
C GLN A 36 -10.17 23.43 -13.07
N SER A 37 -10.12 22.16 -13.45
CA SER A 37 -10.98 21.12 -12.90
C SER A 37 -10.17 20.19 -11.99
N PRO A 38 -10.66 19.82 -10.80
CA PRO A 38 -10.04 18.82 -9.95
C PRO A 38 -9.96 17.50 -10.73
N GLN A 39 -8.76 17.06 -11.07
CA GLN A 39 -8.60 15.76 -11.66
C GLN A 39 -8.75 14.68 -10.59
N PRO A 40 -9.42 13.56 -10.88
CA PRO A 40 -9.49 12.45 -9.94
C PRO A 40 -8.07 11.98 -9.62
N PRO A 41 -7.82 11.53 -8.37
CA PRO A 41 -6.51 11.07 -7.98
C PRO A 41 -6.06 9.91 -8.86
N MET A 42 -4.78 9.93 -9.25
CA MET A 42 -4.19 8.89 -10.10
C MET A 42 -4.31 7.48 -9.50
N TYR A 43 -4.37 7.37 -8.18
CA TYR A 43 -4.53 6.10 -7.46
C TYR A 43 -5.62 6.21 -6.40
N PRO A 44 -6.49 5.18 -6.23
CA PRO A 44 -7.46 5.17 -5.14
C PRO A 44 -6.77 5.23 -3.78
N GLN A 45 -7.16 6.16 -2.93
CA GLN A 45 -6.58 6.32 -1.60
C GLN A 45 -6.60 5.02 -0.78
N LEU A 46 -7.71 4.26 -0.87
CA LEU A 46 -7.86 2.96 -0.22
C LEU A 46 -6.76 1.98 -0.63
N VAL A 47 -6.40 1.94 -1.91
CA VAL A 47 -5.38 1.02 -2.44
C VAL A 47 -4.01 1.35 -1.84
N LEU A 48 -3.64 2.63 -1.83
CA LEU A 48 -2.38 3.10 -1.25
C LEU A 48 -2.32 2.78 0.24
N ARG A 49 -3.40 3.11 0.97
CA ARG A 49 -3.50 2.88 2.41
C ARG A 49 -3.37 1.41 2.78
N GLU A 50 -4.11 0.52 2.13
CA GLU A 50 -4.04 -0.92 2.39
C GLU A 50 -2.66 -1.50 2.06
N ALA A 51 -2.05 -1.09 0.95
CA ALA A 51 -0.71 -1.57 0.56
C ALA A 51 0.36 -1.15 1.58
N ILE A 52 0.36 0.12 2.01
CA ILE A 52 1.31 0.67 2.99
C ILE A 52 1.09 0.04 4.37
N ALA A 53 -0.17 -0.04 4.82
CA ALA A 53 -0.51 -0.66 6.10
C ALA A 53 -0.07 -2.12 6.16
N ASN A 54 -0.31 -2.90 5.09
CA ASN A 54 0.16 -4.28 4.98
C ASN A 54 1.69 -4.36 5.03
N ALA A 55 2.40 -3.52 4.28
CA ALA A 55 3.86 -3.52 4.26
C ALA A 55 4.45 -3.21 5.64
N LEU A 56 3.93 -2.20 6.35
CA LEU A 56 4.38 -1.84 7.69
C LEU A 56 4.03 -2.89 8.75
N THR A 57 2.89 -3.59 8.60
CA THR A 57 2.46 -4.59 9.57
C THR A 57 3.20 -5.91 9.43
N HIS A 58 3.46 -6.33 8.19
CA HIS A 58 3.95 -7.67 7.88
C HIS A 58 5.44 -7.72 7.54
N ARG A 59 6.16 -6.58 7.55
CA ARG A 59 7.61 -6.58 7.37
C ARG A 59 8.31 -7.43 8.44
N ASP A 60 9.52 -7.80 8.14
CA ASP A 60 10.43 -8.39 9.13
C ASP A 60 10.91 -7.29 10.09
N TYR A 61 10.74 -7.53 11.39
CA TYR A 61 11.19 -6.69 12.49
C TYR A 61 12.31 -7.34 13.29
N SER A 62 12.95 -8.40 12.77
CA SER A 62 14.12 -9.01 13.39
C SER A 62 15.29 -8.02 13.48
N PRO A 63 16.25 -8.24 14.37
CA PRO A 63 17.44 -7.38 14.47
C PRO A 63 18.17 -7.19 13.14
N ASP A 64 18.23 -8.23 12.31
CA ASP A 64 18.90 -8.19 11.00
C ASP A 64 18.15 -7.32 9.98
N ALA A 65 16.84 -7.10 10.16
CA ALA A 65 15.99 -6.31 9.29
C ALA A 65 15.78 -4.86 9.77
N LEU A 66 16.21 -4.50 10.99
CA LEU A 66 15.91 -3.19 11.62
C LEU A 66 16.40 -1.99 10.80
N GLY A 67 17.49 -2.10 10.08
CA GLY A 67 18.06 -1.03 9.26
C GLY A 67 17.37 -0.79 7.91
N THR A 68 16.45 -1.67 7.50
CA THR A 68 15.85 -1.58 6.16
C THR A 68 14.39 -1.13 6.27
N PRO A 69 14.03 0.08 5.81
CA PRO A 69 12.66 0.59 5.87
C PRO A 69 11.73 -0.13 4.88
N VAL A 70 10.42 0.15 4.99
CA VAL A 70 9.48 -0.07 3.89
C VAL A 70 9.80 0.96 2.81
N HIS A 71 9.88 0.52 1.56
CA HIS A 71 10.12 1.39 0.42
C HIS A 71 8.83 1.57 -0.38
N VAL A 72 8.60 2.81 -0.81
CA VAL A 72 7.55 3.17 -1.75
C VAL A 72 8.21 3.89 -2.91
N ASP A 73 8.29 3.21 -4.04
CA ASP A 73 8.90 3.72 -5.26
C ASP A 73 7.80 4.16 -6.23
N VAL A 74 7.87 5.41 -6.68
CA VAL A 74 6.87 6.00 -7.57
C VAL A 74 7.45 6.13 -8.97
N PHE A 75 6.78 5.52 -9.93
CA PHE A 75 7.11 5.56 -11.35
C PHE A 75 6.00 6.28 -12.11
N THR A 76 6.23 6.58 -13.37
CA THR A 76 5.24 7.24 -14.24
C THR A 76 3.99 6.38 -14.50
N ASP A 77 4.15 5.06 -14.45
CA ASP A 77 3.13 4.08 -14.82
C ASP A 77 2.67 3.18 -13.65
N ARG A 78 3.32 3.27 -12.49
CA ARG A 78 3.02 2.40 -11.34
C ARG A 78 3.58 2.95 -10.03
N ILE A 79 3.10 2.39 -8.93
CA ILE A 79 3.70 2.51 -7.59
C ILE A 79 4.11 1.11 -7.13
N GLU A 80 5.31 1.00 -6.56
CA GLU A 80 5.80 -0.22 -5.94
C GLU A 80 5.96 -0.02 -4.43
N VAL A 81 5.34 -0.89 -3.64
CA VAL A 81 5.52 -0.93 -2.18
C VAL A 81 6.24 -2.20 -1.82
N SER A 82 7.37 -2.09 -1.13
CA SER A 82 8.18 -3.27 -0.77
C SER A 82 8.70 -3.21 0.65
N ASN A 83 8.84 -4.40 1.25
CA ASN A 83 9.38 -4.58 2.59
C ASN A 83 10.24 -5.85 2.68
N LEU A 84 11.13 -5.90 3.67
CA LEU A 84 11.79 -7.14 4.05
C LEU A 84 10.80 -8.12 4.68
N GLY A 85 11.07 -9.41 4.44
CA GLY A 85 10.22 -10.53 4.86
C GLY A 85 9.20 -10.91 3.79
N GLY A 86 9.35 -12.11 3.23
CA GLY A 86 8.37 -12.69 2.31
C GLY A 86 7.06 -13.07 3.00
N LEU A 87 6.13 -13.68 2.29
CA LEU A 87 4.88 -14.20 2.85
C LEU A 87 5.18 -15.18 4.00
N PHE A 88 4.38 -15.11 5.05
CA PHE A 88 4.58 -15.87 6.27
C PHE A 88 3.47 -16.92 6.47
N GLY A 89 3.85 -18.08 7.00
CA GLY A 89 2.91 -19.16 7.30
C GLY A 89 2.30 -19.81 6.05
N ALA A 90 1.02 -20.11 6.10
CA ALA A 90 0.28 -20.81 5.03
C ALA A 90 -0.22 -19.86 3.91
N VAL A 91 0.21 -18.59 3.92
CA VAL A 91 -0.22 -17.60 2.92
C VAL A 91 0.55 -17.79 1.62
N SER A 92 -0.17 -17.89 0.51
CA SER A 92 0.39 -17.89 -0.85
C SER A 92 -0.09 -16.67 -1.65
N LYS A 93 0.60 -16.34 -2.75
CA LYS A 93 0.18 -15.24 -3.63
C LYS A 93 -1.26 -15.41 -4.12
N GLN A 94 -1.64 -16.63 -4.49
CA GLN A 94 -2.99 -16.93 -4.97
C GLN A 94 -4.03 -16.68 -3.87
N ARG A 95 -3.75 -17.12 -2.63
CA ARG A 95 -4.67 -16.93 -1.52
C ARG A 95 -4.87 -15.46 -1.17
N LEU A 96 -3.81 -14.63 -1.20
CA LEU A 96 -3.91 -13.20 -0.94
C LEU A 96 -4.93 -12.47 -1.81
N THR A 97 -5.04 -12.86 -3.08
CA THR A 97 -5.89 -12.17 -4.05
C THR A 97 -7.28 -12.79 -4.22
N HIS A 98 -7.51 -13.99 -3.68
CA HIS A 98 -8.77 -14.73 -3.87
C HIS A 98 -9.49 -15.09 -2.57
N GLU A 99 -8.77 -15.12 -1.45
CA GLU A 99 -9.33 -15.54 -0.16
C GLU A 99 -8.94 -14.56 0.95
N ALA A 100 -9.77 -14.45 1.98
CA ALA A 100 -9.38 -13.82 3.22
C ALA A 100 -8.23 -14.61 3.84
N SER A 101 -7.12 -13.95 4.15
CA SER A 101 -5.91 -14.60 4.64
C SER A 101 -5.30 -13.81 5.78
N THR A 102 -5.17 -14.46 6.94
CA THR A 102 -4.58 -13.87 8.14
C THR A 102 -3.41 -14.72 8.61
N SER A 103 -2.20 -14.32 8.28
CA SER A 103 -1.01 -14.84 8.92
C SER A 103 -0.03 -13.69 9.13
N THR A 104 0.51 -13.56 10.33
CA THR A 104 1.37 -12.44 10.68
C THR A 104 2.64 -12.92 11.37
N ARG A 105 3.78 -12.30 11.03
CA ARG A 105 5.06 -12.54 11.72
C ARG A 105 5.05 -12.01 13.14
N ASN A 106 4.37 -10.88 13.36
CA ASN A 106 4.32 -10.19 14.65
C ASN A 106 2.87 -10.10 15.11
N ALA A 107 2.44 -11.14 15.83
CA ALA A 107 1.06 -11.23 16.36
C ALA A 107 0.74 -10.10 17.37
N PHE A 108 1.73 -9.64 18.13
CA PHE A 108 1.55 -8.55 19.08
C PHE A 108 1.29 -7.22 18.35
N LEU A 109 2.14 -6.86 17.38
CA LEU A 109 1.94 -5.66 16.58
C LEU A 109 0.61 -5.69 15.83
N PHE A 110 0.27 -6.82 15.22
CA PHE A 110 -0.99 -7.00 14.52
C PHE A 110 -2.18 -6.77 15.44
N SER A 111 -2.18 -7.38 16.64
CA SER A 111 -3.23 -7.21 17.64
C SER A 111 -3.35 -5.76 18.10
N LEU A 112 -2.21 -5.09 18.33
CA LEU A 112 -2.18 -3.68 18.72
C LEU A 112 -2.81 -2.78 17.67
N LEU A 113 -2.41 -2.91 16.40
CA LEU A 113 -2.92 -2.07 15.32
C LEU A 113 -4.41 -2.33 15.02
N ARG A 114 -4.86 -3.56 15.23
CA ARG A 114 -6.27 -3.94 15.14
C ARG A 114 -7.16 -3.28 16.20
N SER A 115 -6.62 -3.05 17.39
CA SER A 115 -7.31 -2.37 18.49
C SER A 115 -7.10 -0.87 18.54
N THR A 116 -6.17 -0.34 17.71
CA THR A 116 -5.88 1.09 17.67
C THR A 116 -6.94 1.81 16.85
N PRO A 117 -7.70 2.75 17.46
CA PRO A 117 -8.72 3.51 16.74
C PRO A 117 -8.06 4.45 15.72
N TYR A 118 -8.79 4.69 14.64
CA TYR A 118 -8.40 5.64 13.60
C TYR A 118 -9.20 6.94 13.75
N PRO A 119 -8.62 8.13 13.47
CA PRO A 119 -9.32 9.41 13.64
C PRO A 119 -10.65 9.49 12.87
N ASP A 120 -10.73 8.87 11.70
CA ASP A 120 -11.92 8.86 10.83
C ASP A 120 -12.91 7.73 11.16
N GLY A 121 -12.68 7.04 12.28
CA GLY A 121 -13.46 5.89 12.71
C GLY A 121 -12.92 4.54 12.21
N GLY A 122 -13.26 3.47 12.90
CA GLY A 122 -12.68 2.14 12.68
C GLY A 122 -11.32 1.97 13.34
N THR A 123 -10.51 1.06 12.83
CA THR A 123 -9.19 0.72 13.36
C THR A 123 -8.11 0.81 12.27
N VAL A 124 -6.84 0.89 12.69
CA VAL A 124 -5.69 0.99 11.78
C VAL A 124 -5.64 -0.20 10.83
N LEU A 125 -5.87 -1.40 11.35
CA LEU A 125 -6.01 -2.61 10.54
C LEU A 125 -7.41 -3.20 10.67
N ARG A 126 -7.90 -3.77 9.58
CA ARG A 126 -9.09 -4.61 9.60
C ARG A 126 -8.71 -6.06 9.93
N ASP A 127 -9.61 -6.73 10.66
CA ASP A 127 -9.39 -8.07 11.18
C ASP A 127 -9.79 -9.20 10.23
N ASP A 128 -10.32 -8.84 9.06
CA ASP A 128 -10.97 -9.79 8.16
C ASP A 128 -10.02 -10.45 7.15
N GLY A 129 -8.74 -10.08 7.13
CA GLY A 129 -7.77 -10.59 6.17
C GLY A 129 -8.09 -10.27 4.70
N THR A 130 -8.97 -9.29 4.46
CA THR A 130 -9.47 -8.95 3.12
C THR A 130 -8.74 -7.80 2.44
N GLY A 131 -7.62 -7.32 2.99
CA GLY A 131 -6.90 -6.14 2.47
C GLY A 131 -6.64 -6.22 0.97
N TYR A 132 -6.07 -7.31 0.47
CA TYR A 132 -5.81 -7.49 -0.97
C TYR A 132 -7.06 -7.71 -1.80
N LEU A 133 -8.12 -8.30 -1.25
CA LEU A 133 -9.43 -8.40 -1.93
C LEU A 133 -10.04 -7.01 -2.15
N ARG A 134 -9.91 -6.13 -1.16
CA ARG A 134 -10.38 -4.74 -1.23
C ARG A 134 -9.57 -3.92 -2.23
N ILE A 135 -8.25 -4.08 -2.25
CA ILE A 135 -7.38 -3.50 -3.28
C ILE A 135 -7.87 -3.93 -4.67
N GLY A 136 -8.05 -5.25 -4.88
CA GLY A 136 -8.53 -5.77 -6.15
C GLY A 136 -9.90 -5.27 -6.55
N ALA A 137 -10.84 -5.15 -5.60
CA ALA A 137 -12.17 -4.60 -5.86
C ALA A 137 -12.10 -3.11 -6.25
N ALA A 138 -11.30 -2.30 -5.54
CA ALA A 138 -11.14 -0.89 -5.86
C ALA A 138 -10.54 -0.66 -7.25
N LEU A 139 -9.52 -1.44 -7.63
CA LEU A 139 -8.91 -1.35 -8.96
C LEU A 139 -9.88 -1.78 -10.07
N ARG A 140 -10.65 -2.86 -9.85
CA ARG A 140 -11.68 -3.30 -10.83
C ARG A 140 -12.77 -2.27 -11.04
N ASN A 141 -13.21 -1.58 -9.98
CA ASN A 141 -14.22 -0.52 -10.08
C ASN A 141 -13.76 0.66 -10.95
N GLU A 142 -12.45 0.86 -11.06
CA GLU A 142 -11.85 1.88 -11.92
C GLU A 142 -11.34 1.30 -13.25
N ALA A 143 -11.74 0.09 -13.61
CA ALA A 143 -11.31 -0.63 -14.82
C ALA A 143 -9.78 -0.72 -14.97
N ARG A 144 -9.06 -0.90 -13.85
CA ARG A 144 -7.60 -1.01 -13.80
C ARG A 144 -7.14 -2.46 -13.75
N GLU A 145 -5.90 -2.65 -14.19
CA GLU A 145 -5.18 -3.91 -14.04
C GLU A 145 -5.05 -4.30 -12.56
N PRO A 146 -5.05 -5.60 -12.24
CA PRO A 146 -4.82 -6.07 -10.88
C PRO A 146 -3.39 -5.78 -10.43
N VAL A 147 -3.18 -5.70 -9.11
CA VAL A 147 -1.83 -5.63 -8.55
C VAL A 147 -1.00 -6.85 -8.93
N ARG A 148 0.30 -6.63 -9.12
CA ARG A 148 1.28 -7.72 -9.25
C ARG A 148 1.98 -7.91 -7.92
N ILE A 149 2.15 -9.17 -7.51
CA ILE A 149 2.80 -9.52 -6.25
C ILE A 149 4.07 -10.33 -6.55
N ASP A 150 5.21 -9.80 -6.13
CA ASP A 150 6.47 -10.49 -6.12
C ASP A 150 6.84 -10.87 -4.70
N ASN A 151 7.15 -12.14 -4.48
CA ASN A 151 7.49 -12.69 -3.19
C ASN A 151 8.71 -13.59 -3.29
N SER A 152 9.74 -13.27 -2.51
CA SER A 152 10.90 -14.09 -2.23
C SER A 152 10.95 -14.46 -0.74
N LEU A 153 11.99 -15.17 -0.32
CA LEU A 153 12.16 -15.54 1.09
C LEU A 153 12.40 -14.30 1.97
N ASP A 154 13.09 -13.30 1.44
CA ASP A 154 13.59 -12.14 2.15
C ASP A 154 12.81 -10.85 1.85
N ARG A 155 12.01 -10.82 0.78
CA ARG A 155 11.33 -9.61 0.31
C ARG A 155 9.93 -9.88 -0.22
N PHE A 156 9.03 -8.98 0.12
CA PHE A 156 7.70 -8.89 -0.47
C PHE A 156 7.57 -7.55 -1.21
N ARG A 157 6.98 -7.58 -2.41
CA ARG A 157 6.68 -6.38 -3.20
C ARG A 157 5.29 -6.48 -3.80
N VAL A 158 4.55 -5.39 -3.72
CA VAL A 158 3.32 -5.20 -4.47
C VAL A 158 3.50 -4.06 -5.46
N THR A 159 3.14 -4.29 -6.72
CA THR A 159 3.12 -3.29 -7.79
C THR A 159 1.68 -2.92 -8.08
N ILE A 160 1.36 -1.65 -7.91
CA ILE A 160 0.04 -1.06 -8.15
C ILE A 160 0.11 -0.35 -9.51
N PRO A 161 -0.63 -0.81 -10.53
CA PRO A 161 -0.61 -0.18 -11.85
C PRO A 161 -1.26 1.20 -11.83
N GLY A 162 -0.69 2.11 -12.60
CA GLY A 162 -1.30 3.41 -12.88
C GLY A 162 -2.56 3.31 -13.74
N PRO A 163 -3.24 4.43 -14.03
CA PRO A 163 -4.34 4.46 -14.98
C PRO A 163 -3.84 4.04 -16.36
N VAL A 164 -4.67 3.30 -17.10
CA VAL A 164 -4.38 2.99 -18.49
C VAL A 164 -4.41 4.30 -19.27
N ALA A 165 -3.33 4.63 -19.97
CA ALA A 165 -3.32 5.77 -20.87
C ALA A 165 -4.40 5.55 -21.93
N THR A 166 -5.50 6.30 -21.83
CA THR A 166 -6.49 6.38 -22.92
C THR A 166 -5.84 7.13 -24.06
N GLY A 167 -5.42 6.39 -25.11
CA GLY A 167 -4.91 6.94 -26.35
C GLY A 167 -5.96 7.74 -27.11
#